data_3984c673c9e2b62f273e7ceac4f53841
#
_entry.id   3984c673c9e2b62f273e7ceac4f53841
#
_cell.length_a   1.000
_cell.length_b   1.000
_cell.length_c   1.000
_cell.angle_alpha   90.00
_cell.angle_beta   90.00
_cell.angle_gamma   90.00
#
_symmetry.space_group_name_H-M   'P 1'
#
loop_
_entity.id
_entity.type
_entity.pdbx_description
1 polymer ?
#
loop_
_entity_poly.entity_id
_entity_poly.type
_entity_poly.pdbx_seq_one_letter_code
_entity_poly.pdbx_strand_id
1 'polypeptide(L)'
;PSNEEVAFAPGGNHIMLIGLSQTLKEGECFPLMLYFKEAGQTMVEVIVEAAGATSASHSEHDHGSPAIQAHVAIEGGKVADDQGVIKIAQGDHVTLHFSSDETHNLHIHGYDIEVEVGTGSHAMVGFIATATGRFPVEIHGASHHHALFYLEVHPK
;
A
#
# COMPACT_ATOMS: atom_id res chain seq x y z
N PRO A 1 -28.45 1.22 -8.10
CA PRO A 1 -28.31 2.34 -9.01
C PRO A 1 -26.87 2.81 -9.03
N SER A 2 -26.28 2.97 -10.22
CA SER A 2 -24.98 3.60 -10.40
C SER A 2 -25.10 5.08 -10.01
N ASN A 3 -24.23 5.58 -9.13
CA ASN A 3 -24.13 6.92 -8.56
C ASN A 3 -24.84 7.12 -7.21
N GLU A 4 -25.01 6.10 -6.41
CA GLU A 4 -25.44 6.27 -5.01
C GLU A 4 -24.20 6.41 -4.12
N GLU A 5 -24.14 7.48 -3.35
CA GLU A 5 -23.10 7.70 -2.35
C GLU A 5 -23.40 6.84 -1.12
N VAL A 6 -22.44 6.07 -0.68
CA VAL A 6 -22.53 5.26 0.55
C VAL A 6 -21.64 5.87 1.60
N ALA A 7 -22.24 6.45 2.64
CA ALA A 7 -21.50 6.99 3.77
C ALA A 7 -21.30 5.93 4.87
N PHE A 8 -20.11 5.89 5.44
CA PHE A 8 -19.79 5.16 6.65
C PHE A 8 -19.83 6.15 7.83
N ALA A 9 -20.67 5.86 8.82
CA ALA A 9 -20.85 6.75 9.96
C ALA A 9 -21.23 5.95 11.22
N PRO A 10 -20.97 6.49 12.42
CA PRO A 10 -21.40 5.86 13.68
C PRO A 10 -22.92 5.60 13.66
N GLY A 11 -23.32 4.37 13.97
CA GLY A 11 -24.73 3.95 13.91
C GLY A 11 -25.27 3.61 12.51
N GLY A 12 -24.49 3.84 11.46
CA GLY A 12 -24.79 3.49 10.06
C GLY A 12 -23.92 2.35 9.54
N ASN A 13 -23.54 2.43 8.27
CA ASN A 13 -22.61 1.45 7.67
C ASN A 13 -21.24 1.56 8.35
N HIS A 14 -20.63 0.42 8.61
CA HIS A 14 -19.30 0.36 9.23
C HIS A 14 -18.53 -0.88 8.78
N ILE A 15 -17.22 -0.81 8.89
CA ILE A 15 -16.30 -1.93 8.70
C ILE A 15 -15.86 -2.39 10.08
N MET A 16 -15.99 -3.68 10.36
CA MET A 16 -15.59 -4.27 11.62
C MET A 16 -14.28 -5.04 11.46
N LEU A 17 -13.26 -4.66 12.22
CA LEU A 17 -11.98 -5.37 12.26
C LEU A 17 -12.03 -6.39 13.40
N ILE A 18 -11.88 -7.68 13.09
CA ILE A 18 -11.99 -8.79 14.03
C ILE A 18 -10.68 -9.58 14.05
N GLY A 19 -10.25 -10.00 15.23
CA GLY A 19 -9.05 -10.85 15.36
C GLY A 19 -7.74 -10.09 15.13
N LEU A 20 -7.70 -8.82 15.51
CA LEU A 20 -6.49 -8.01 15.43
C LEU A 20 -5.33 -8.69 16.15
N SER A 21 -4.16 -8.75 15.50
CA SER A 21 -2.94 -9.32 16.08
C SER A 21 -2.26 -8.37 17.07
N GLN A 22 -2.60 -7.08 17.01
CA GLN A 22 -2.05 -6.04 17.87
C GLN A 22 -3.17 -5.17 18.43
N THR A 23 -2.93 -4.59 19.60
CA THR A 23 -3.84 -3.61 20.20
C THR A 23 -3.71 -2.28 19.46
N LEU A 24 -4.81 -1.73 19.03
CA LEU A 24 -4.85 -0.38 18.44
C LEU A 24 -4.71 0.66 19.57
N LYS A 25 -3.90 1.69 19.36
CA LYS A 25 -3.74 2.80 20.29
C LYS A 25 -4.25 4.08 19.64
N GLU A 26 -4.93 4.89 20.44
CA GLU A 26 -5.42 6.21 20.02
C GLU A 26 -4.28 7.07 19.43
N GLY A 27 -4.56 7.70 18.29
CA GLY A 27 -3.60 8.50 17.53
C GLY A 27 -2.69 7.71 16.60
N GLU A 28 -2.71 6.38 16.64
CA GLU A 28 -1.99 5.57 15.63
C GLU A 28 -2.78 5.53 14.31
N CYS A 29 -2.03 5.42 13.20
CA CYS A 29 -2.59 5.26 11.86
C CYS A 29 -2.10 3.94 11.26
N PHE A 30 -2.95 3.32 10.44
CA PHE A 30 -2.54 2.16 9.65
C PHE A 30 -3.24 2.14 8.29
N PRO A 31 -2.59 1.60 7.25
CA PRO A 31 -3.21 1.46 5.94
C PRO A 31 -4.22 0.32 5.93
N LEU A 32 -5.36 0.55 5.28
CA LEU A 32 -6.36 -0.47 5.00
C LEU A 32 -6.60 -0.55 3.50
N MET A 33 -6.38 -1.72 2.91
CA MET A 33 -6.65 -1.96 1.51
C MET A 33 -8.09 -2.41 1.31
N LEU A 34 -8.83 -1.65 0.52
CA LEU A 34 -10.20 -1.96 0.13
C LEU A 34 -10.22 -2.51 -1.29
N TYR A 35 -10.90 -3.63 -1.48
CA TYR A 35 -11.06 -4.27 -2.78
C TYR A 35 -12.50 -4.10 -3.27
N PHE A 36 -12.67 -3.30 -4.30
CA PHE A 36 -13.97 -3.07 -4.93
C PHE A 36 -14.09 -3.94 -6.19
N LYS A 37 -15.26 -4.55 -6.37
CA LYS A 37 -15.51 -5.45 -7.50
C LYS A 37 -15.28 -4.79 -8.87
N GLU A 38 -15.64 -3.52 -9.02
CA GLU A 38 -15.56 -2.79 -10.28
C GLU A 38 -14.49 -1.70 -10.29
N ALA A 39 -14.24 -1.04 -9.15
CA ALA A 39 -13.26 0.04 -9.05
C ALA A 39 -11.84 -0.44 -8.72
N GLY A 40 -11.66 -1.76 -8.49
CA GLY A 40 -10.34 -2.31 -8.14
C GLY A 40 -9.96 -2.05 -6.68
N GLN A 41 -8.67 -1.88 -6.45
CA GLN A 41 -8.09 -1.70 -5.11
C GLN A 41 -7.95 -0.21 -4.79
N THR A 42 -8.25 0.14 -3.55
CA THR A 42 -8.01 1.49 -3.01
C THR A 42 -7.46 1.37 -1.60
N MET A 43 -6.35 2.03 -1.33
CA MET A 43 -5.81 2.13 0.01
C MET A 43 -6.42 3.36 0.70
N VAL A 44 -6.84 3.17 1.94
CA VAL A 44 -7.25 4.25 2.83
C VAL A 44 -6.42 4.22 4.10
N GLU A 45 -6.10 5.37 4.64
CA GLU A 45 -5.47 5.49 5.95
C GLU A 45 -6.56 5.48 7.03
N VAL A 46 -6.41 4.61 8.00
CA VAL A 46 -7.30 4.53 9.16
C VAL A 46 -6.61 5.17 10.35
N ILE A 47 -7.27 6.15 10.94
CA ILE A 47 -6.82 6.82 12.17
C ILE A 47 -7.55 6.17 13.34
N VAL A 48 -6.83 5.81 14.38
CA VAL A 48 -7.39 5.24 15.61
C VAL A 48 -7.83 6.39 16.53
N GLU A 49 -9.13 6.54 16.67
CA GLU A 49 -9.73 7.53 17.56
C GLU A 49 -10.03 6.93 18.94
N ALA A 50 -10.30 7.79 19.91
CA ALA A 50 -10.73 7.36 21.24
C ALA A 50 -12.01 6.52 21.17
N ALA A 51 -12.17 5.57 22.09
CA ALA A 51 -13.36 4.75 22.16
C ALA A 51 -14.62 5.62 22.35
N GLY A 52 -15.59 5.46 21.45
CA GLY A 52 -16.84 6.24 21.45
C GLY A 52 -16.78 7.55 20.69
N ALA A 53 -15.71 7.86 19.96
CA ALA A 53 -15.66 8.99 19.05
C ALA A 53 -16.79 8.90 18.01
N THR A 54 -17.53 10.00 17.85
CA THR A 54 -18.68 10.08 16.90
C THR A 54 -18.37 10.88 15.64
N SER A 55 -17.19 11.49 15.59
CA SER A 55 -16.67 12.22 14.43
C SER A 55 -15.17 11.95 14.32
N ALA A 56 -14.69 11.79 13.10
CA ALA A 56 -13.25 11.81 12.85
C ALA A 56 -12.75 13.23 13.17
N SER A 57 -11.77 13.35 14.03
CA SER A 57 -11.00 14.58 14.16
C SER A 57 -10.14 14.68 12.89
N HIS A 58 -10.64 15.40 11.88
CA HIS A 58 -9.79 15.91 10.81
C HIS A 58 -8.89 17.02 11.39
N SER A 59 -8.08 16.71 12.38
CA SER A 59 -6.89 17.49 12.56
C SER A 59 -6.08 17.22 11.29
N GLU A 60 -5.71 18.27 10.58
CA GLU A 60 -4.59 18.22 9.65
C GLU A 60 -3.38 17.80 10.51
N HIS A 61 -3.32 16.52 10.85
CA HIS A 61 -2.08 15.94 11.29
C HIS A 61 -1.20 16.03 10.06
N ASP A 62 -0.41 17.06 10.06
CA ASP A 62 0.81 17.15 9.28
C ASP A 62 1.58 15.84 9.58
N HIS A 63 1.25 14.79 8.83
CA HIS A 63 2.01 13.56 8.78
C HIS A 63 3.33 13.96 8.14
N GLY A 64 4.24 14.45 8.99
CA GLY A 64 5.55 14.93 8.62
C GLY A 64 6.46 13.87 7.99
N SER A 65 5.87 12.80 7.51
CA SER A 65 6.50 11.82 6.64
C SER A 65 5.90 11.98 5.24
N PRO A 66 6.69 12.39 4.26
CA PRO A 66 6.21 12.53 2.89
C PRO A 66 5.63 11.20 2.41
N ALA A 67 4.43 11.26 1.85
CA ALA A 67 3.85 10.12 1.16
C ALA A 67 4.64 9.90 -0.14
N ILE A 68 5.39 8.83 -0.22
CA ILE A 68 6.12 8.44 -1.44
C ILE A 68 5.14 7.71 -2.35
N GLN A 69 4.88 8.28 -3.53
CA GLN A 69 4.14 7.60 -4.58
C GLN A 69 5.07 7.29 -5.74
N ALA A 70 5.13 6.03 -6.16
CA ALA A 70 5.92 5.60 -7.28
C ALA A 70 5.06 4.77 -8.25
N HIS A 71 5.21 5.04 -9.55
CA HIS A 71 4.57 4.29 -10.62
C HIS A 71 5.60 3.39 -11.28
N VAL A 72 5.35 2.10 -11.28
CA VAL A 72 6.24 1.08 -11.83
C VAL A 72 5.53 0.37 -12.99
N ALA A 73 6.02 0.60 -14.19
CA ALA A 73 5.57 -0.12 -15.38
C ALA A 73 6.46 -1.34 -15.61
N ILE A 74 5.84 -2.51 -15.77
CA ILE A 74 6.52 -3.78 -16.04
C ILE A 74 6.18 -4.16 -17.48
N GLU A 75 7.20 -4.26 -18.32
CA GLU A 75 7.09 -4.65 -19.72
C GLU A 75 8.03 -5.82 -20.01
N GLY A 76 7.48 -6.94 -20.48
CA GLY A 76 8.24 -8.17 -20.71
C GLY A 76 8.98 -8.66 -19.48
N GLY A 77 8.39 -8.52 -18.28
CA GLY A 77 8.98 -8.92 -17.00
C GLY A 77 10.15 -8.05 -16.52
N LYS A 78 10.25 -6.79 -16.97
CA LYS A 78 11.29 -5.83 -16.59
C LYS A 78 10.70 -4.45 -16.32
N VAL A 79 11.41 -3.67 -15.53
CA VAL A 79 11.17 -2.23 -15.34
C VAL A 79 12.17 -1.42 -16.15
N ALA A 80 11.87 -0.15 -16.41
CA ALA A 80 12.80 0.76 -17.08
C ALA A 80 14.09 0.94 -16.26
N ASP A 81 15.23 1.18 -16.93
CA ASP A 81 16.55 1.25 -16.29
C ASP A 81 16.65 2.35 -15.21
N ASP A 82 15.89 3.43 -15.34
CA ASP A 82 15.84 4.52 -14.37
C ASP A 82 15.00 4.20 -13.12
N GLN A 83 14.21 3.12 -13.15
CA GLN A 83 13.38 2.65 -12.04
C GLN A 83 14.04 1.55 -11.20
N GLY A 84 15.30 1.30 -11.38
CA GLY A 84 16.04 0.20 -10.69
C GLY A 84 16.15 0.35 -9.17
N VAL A 85 15.96 1.57 -8.61
CA VAL A 85 15.99 1.83 -7.15
C VAL A 85 15.03 2.94 -6.77
N ILE A 86 14.13 2.66 -5.84
CA ILE A 86 13.26 3.65 -5.20
C ILE A 86 13.81 3.93 -3.80
N LYS A 87 14.19 5.19 -3.54
CA LYS A 87 14.73 5.63 -2.25
C LYS A 87 13.63 6.16 -1.35
N ILE A 88 13.61 5.70 -0.12
CA ILE A 88 12.58 5.93 0.88
C ILE A 88 13.26 6.23 2.21
N ALA A 89 12.68 7.06 3.05
CA ALA A 89 13.13 7.24 4.43
C ALA A 89 12.33 6.34 5.39
N GLN A 90 12.95 5.89 6.45
CA GLN A 90 12.27 5.11 7.49
C GLN A 90 11.09 5.91 8.06
N GLY A 91 9.93 5.27 8.15
CA GLY A 91 8.69 5.89 8.62
C GLY A 91 7.87 6.56 7.51
N ASP A 92 8.35 6.61 6.26
CA ASP A 92 7.57 7.14 5.16
C ASP A 92 6.39 6.21 4.83
N HIS A 93 5.29 6.82 4.45
CA HIS A 93 4.15 6.14 3.85
C HIS A 93 4.42 5.95 2.36
N VAL A 94 4.45 4.71 1.91
CA VAL A 94 4.81 4.34 0.53
C VAL A 94 3.60 3.80 -0.18
N THR A 95 3.30 4.31 -1.36
CA THR A 95 2.31 3.76 -2.27
C THR A 95 2.98 3.45 -3.61
N LEU A 96 2.98 2.17 -3.97
CA LEU A 96 3.48 1.69 -5.25
C LEU A 96 2.30 1.39 -6.17
N HIS A 97 2.31 1.98 -7.35
CA HIS A 97 1.35 1.71 -8.41
C HIS A 97 2.03 0.87 -9.47
N PHE A 98 1.50 -0.31 -9.73
CA PHE A 98 2.02 -1.23 -10.74
C PHE A 98 1.10 -1.28 -11.95
N SER A 99 1.71 -1.32 -13.13
CA SER A 99 1.06 -1.70 -14.38
C SER A 99 1.90 -2.76 -15.07
N SER A 100 1.26 -3.67 -15.81
CA SER A 100 1.98 -4.72 -16.52
C SER A 100 1.30 -5.10 -17.83
N ASP A 101 2.11 -5.51 -18.81
CA ASP A 101 1.68 -6.12 -20.07
C ASP A 101 1.37 -7.61 -19.93
N GLU A 102 1.82 -8.24 -18.85
CA GLU A 102 1.56 -9.64 -18.50
C GLU A 102 1.07 -9.77 -17.06
N THR A 103 0.49 -10.92 -16.71
CA THR A 103 0.09 -11.19 -15.32
C THR A 103 1.30 -11.67 -14.52
N HIS A 104 1.60 -10.96 -13.43
CA HIS A 104 2.67 -11.29 -12.51
C HIS A 104 2.19 -11.28 -11.07
N ASN A 105 2.78 -12.14 -10.25
CA ASN A 105 2.70 -12.03 -8.79
C ASN A 105 4.02 -11.44 -8.29
N LEU A 106 3.96 -10.27 -7.69
CA LEU A 106 5.12 -9.52 -7.20
C LEU A 106 5.28 -9.77 -5.70
N HIS A 107 6.53 -9.93 -5.25
CA HIS A 107 6.86 -10.04 -3.84
C HIS A 107 7.81 -8.91 -3.42
N ILE A 108 7.39 -8.12 -2.43
CA ILE A 108 8.20 -7.07 -1.81
C ILE A 108 8.89 -7.67 -0.59
N HIS A 109 10.16 -8.04 -0.75
CA HIS A 109 10.94 -8.61 0.33
C HIS A 109 11.14 -7.61 1.48
N GLY A 110 11.29 -8.15 2.69
CA GLY A 110 11.45 -7.35 3.91
C GLY A 110 10.16 -6.83 4.53
N TYR A 111 9.11 -6.71 3.75
CA TYR A 111 7.76 -6.36 4.20
C TYR A 111 6.77 -7.51 4.06
N ASP A 112 7.18 -8.60 3.39
CA ASP A 112 6.39 -9.81 3.15
C ASP A 112 5.02 -9.51 2.49
N ILE A 113 5.06 -8.62 1.49
CA ILE A 113 3.86 -8.18 0.76
C ILE A 113 3.87 -8.83 -0.62
N GLU A 114 2.79 -9.53 -0.94
CA GLU A 114 2.52 -10.06 -2.27
C GLU A 114 1.43 -9.25 -2.96
N VAL A 115 1.60 -8.97 -4.25
CA VAL A 115 0.61 -8.26 -5.05
C VAL A 115 0.54 -8.84 -6.45
N GLU A 116 -0.67 -9.21 -6.88
CA GLU A 116 -0.93 -9.65 -8.25
C GLU A 116 -1.23 -8.43 -9.13
N VAL A 117 -0.52 -8.32 -10.25
CA VAL A 117 -0.81 -7.35 -11.29
C VAL A 117 -1.19 -8.09 -12.56
N GLY A 118 -2.41 -7.86 -13.04
CA GLY A 118 -2.94 -8.50 -14.26
C GLY A 118 -2.58 -7.73 -15.51
N THR A 119 -2.64 -8.42 -16.64
CA THR A 119 -2.42 -7.85 -17.98
C THR A 119 -3.33 -6.65 -18.23
N GLY A 120 -2.73 -5.48 -18.52
CA GLY A 120 -3.48 -4.25 -18.80
C GLY A 120 -4.26 -3.70 -17.61
N SER A 121 -4.05 -4.23 -16.40
CA SER A 121 -4.64 -3.74 -15.16
C SER A 121 -3.62 -2.95 -14.35
N HIS A 122 -4.12 -2.25 -13.34
CA HIS A 122 -3.32 -1.55 -12.36
C HIS A 122 -3.48 -2.21 -11.01
N ALA A 123 -2.37 -2.43 -10.31
CA ALA A 123 -2.37 -2.86 -8.93
C ALA A 123 -1.71 -1.78 -8.07
N MET A 124 -2.16 -1.65 -6.84
CA MET A 124 -1.62 -0.66 -5.91
C MET A 124 -1.35 -1.35 -4.57
N VAL A 125 -0.23 -1.03 -3.97
CA VAL A 125 0.11 -1.48 -2.62
C VAL A 125 0.63 -0.32 -1.80
N GLY A 126 0.19 -0.24 -0.56
CA GLY A 126 0.65 0.75 0.40
C GLY A 126 1.19 0.10 1.66
N PHE A 127 2.24 0.68 2.21
CA PHE A 127 2.85 0.25 3.47
C PHE A 127 3.64 1.39 4.12
N ILE A 128 3.98 1.20 5.40
CA ILE A 128 4.90 2.10 6.11
C ILE A 128 6.30 1.49 6.06
N ALA A 129 7.29 2.27 5.67
CA ALA A 129 8.69 1.84 5.56
C ALA A 129 9.33 1.70 6.95
N THR A 130 8.97 0.67 7.72
CA THR A 130 9.43 0.47 9.11
C THR A 130 10.84 -0.08 9.22
N ALA A 131 11.27 -0.91 8.25
CA ALA A 131 12.58 -1.54 8.24
C ALA A 131 13.55 -0.77 7.34
N THR A 132 14.78 -0.54 7.79
CA THR A 132 15.85 0.05 6.99
C THR A 132 16.63 -1.02 6.25
N GLY A 133 17.11 -0.71 5.05
CA GLY A 133 17.86 -1.65 4.23
C GLY A 133 17.54 -1.53 2.75
N ARG A 134 18.04 -2.50 1.99
CA ARG A 134 17.78 -2.63 0.55
C ARG A 134 17.01 -3.90 0.29
N PHE A 135 15.77 -3.76 -0.13
CA PHE A 135 14.82 -4.85 -0.30
C PHE A 135 14.51 -5.06 -1.78
N PRO A 136 14.72 -6.24 -2.34
CA PRO A 136 14.33 -6.53 -3.71
C PRO A 136 12.80 -6.64 -3.82
N VAL A 137 12.28 -6.20 -4.97
CA VAL A 137 10.94 -6.51 -5.44
C VAL A 137 11.08 -7.45 -6.63
N GLU A 138 10.50 -8.64 -6.54
CA GLU A 138 10.71 -9.73 -7.49
C GLU A 138 9.40 -10.25 -8.04
N ILE A 139 9.44 -10.86 -9.23
CA ILE A 139 8.33 -11.66 -9.75
C ILE A 139 8.40 -13.05 -9.12
N HIS A 140 7.35 -13.44 -8.40
CA HIS A 140 7.24 -14.75 -7.79
C HIS A 140 7.01 -15.83 -8.85
N GLY A 141 7.76 -16.94 -8.75
CA GLY A 141 7.59 -18.08 -9.67
C GLY A 141 8.37 -17.97 -10.99
N ALA A 142 9.13 -16.91 -11.20
CA ALA A 142 10.08 -16.85 -12.33
C ALA A 142 11.21 -17.87 -12.14
N SER A 143 11.62 -18.53 -13.23
CA SER A 143 12.71 -19.53 -13.21
C SER A 143 14.07 -18.96 -12.82
N HIS A 144 14.17 -17.64 -12.72
CA HIS A 144 15.34 -16.91 -12.26
C HIS A 144 14.85 -15.82 -11.31
N HIS A 145 15.33 -15.82 -10.06
CA HIS A 145 15.09 -14.78 -9.07
C HIS A 145 15.88 -13.52 -9.45
N HIS A 146 15.32 -12.72 -10.33
CA HIS A 146 15.83 -11.39 -10.64
C HIS A 146 14.96 -10.35 -10.01
N ALA A 147 15.56 -9.48 -9.21
CA ALA A 147 14.87 -8.31 -8.72
C ALA A 147 14.48 -7.41 -9.90
N LEU A 148 13.21 -7.03 -9.96
CA LEU A 148 12.73 -6.01 -10.89
C LEU A 148 13.35 -4.66 -10.54
N PHE A 149 13.33 -4.33 -9.26
CA PHE A 149 13.93 -3.12 -8.68
C PHE A 149 14.16 -3.32 -7.18
N TYR A 150 14.73 -2.31 -6.55
CA TYR A 150 15.01 -2.31 -5.11
C TYR A 150 14.32 -1.14 -4.41
N LEU A 151 13.78 -1.41 -3.23
CA LEU A 151 13.42 -0.38 -2.26
C LEU A 151 14.64 -0.16 -1.35
N GLU A 152 15.17 1.05 -1.32
CA GLU A 152 16.29 1.42 -0.48
C GLU A 152 15.81 2.36 0.62
N VAL A 153 15.62 1.80 1.82
CA VAL A 153 15.07 2.52 2.96
C VAL A 153 16.19 3.00 3.87
N HIS A 154 16.33 4.30 3.93
CA HIS A 154 17.35 4.98 4.75
C HIS A 154 16.80 5.31 6.14
N PRO A 155 17.61 5.20 7.20
CA PRO A 155 17.21 5.67 8.53
C PRO A 155 16.96 7.18 8.51
N LYS A 156 15.98 7.63 9.32
CA LYS A 156 15.75 9.06 9.60
C LYS A 156 16.73 9.59 10.60
#